data_31fedd16b730361ef344036ab4f65260
#
_entry.id   31fedd16b730361ef344036ab4f65260
#
_cell.length_a   1.000
_cell.length_b   1.000
_cell.length_c   1.000
_cell.angle_alpha   90.00
_cell.angle_beta   90.00
_cell.angle_gamma   90.00
#
_symmetry.space_group_name_H-M   'P 1'
#
loop_
_entity.id
_entity.type
_entity.pdbx_description
1 polymer ?
#
loop_
_entity_poly.entity_id
_entity_poly.type
_entity_poly.pdbx_seq_one_letter_code
_entity_poly.pdbx_strand_id
1 'polypeptide(L)'
;FHIFYLIDYYPYYIVSTPHNQKLFHIFVNPYKYCYHSRMQNKNILQYLNALNKIDGVGPKRMRQLMAFFISPQAIWEADLENLVLSGIGESLSQKIIEQRPHIDPEEEWRKLEKENVRMLLETDEEYPRLLKEIPTAPYILYMKGEMDLNAPMISIVGSRHHTPYGSQVAYAFAKELAQSGITVVSGMAFGIDSIAHRGALDAGGKTIAVLGDSLDEKNIYPASNLNLSREIAGSGCLLSDFPIETPAGIPGNFPARNRIIAGLSLGKLVIEAGEKSGTLITANLALEFNRDVFAVPGSIFSQQSLGTNNLIKSGAKTVTSIKDILEEINLEEVHKKSFAPAKIPSSQE
;
A
#
# COMPACT_ATOMS: atom_id res chain seq x y z
N PHE A 1 -39.20 23.94 -13.01
CA PHE A 1 -38.39 22.69 -12.90
C PHE A 1 -39.25 21.54 -13.39
N HIS A 2 -39.00 21.00 -14.58
CA HIS A 2 -39.57 19.75 -15.02
C HIS A 2 -38.49 18.67 -14.95
N ILE A 3 -38.70 17.70 -14.04
CA ILE A 3 -37.87 16.53 -13.93
C ILE A 3 -38.50 15.44 -14.77
N PHE A 4 -37.84 15.05 -15.85
CA PHE A 4 -38.23 13.86 -16.61
C PHE A 4 -37.41 12.67 -16.10
N TYR A 5 -38.09 11.67 -15.57
CA TYR A 5 -37.52 10.34 -15.28
C TYR A 5 -37.51 9.53 -16.57
N LEU A 6 -36.33 9.23 -17.07
CA LEU A 6 -36.16 8.10 -17.98
C LEU A 6 -35.68 6.90 -17.13
N ILE A 7 -36.58 5.96 -16.99
CA ILE A 7 -36.40 4.69 -16.32
C ILE A 7 -35.66 3.78 -17.29
N ASP A 8 -34.47 3.39 -16.93
CA ASP A 8 -33.78 2.12 -16.91
C ASP A 8 -32.28 2.29 -17.12
N TYR A 9 -31.55 1.98 -16.09
CA TYR A 9 -30.11 1.69 -15.98
C TYR A 9 -29.11 2.79 -15.64
N TYR A 10 -29.38 4.12 -15.74
CA TYR A 10 -28.39 5.13 -15.27
C TYR A 10 -29.10 6.39 -14.73
N PRO A 11 -28.74 6.90 -13.54
CA PRO A 11 -29.26 8.17 -13.06
C PRO A 11 -28.49 9.33 -13.74
N TYR A 12 -29.14 9.95 -14.71
CA TYR A 12 -28.68 11.21 -15.29
C TYR A 12 -29.46 12.37 -14.69
N TYR A 13 -28.79 13.39 -14.22
CA TYR A 13 -29.43 14.66 -13.90
C TYR A 13 -29.10 15.69 -14.97
N ILE A 14 -30.14 16.21 -15.63
CA ILE A 14 -30.02 17.31 -16.58
C ILE A 14 -30.43 18.58 -15.83
N VAL A 15 -29.49 19.51 -15.64
CA VAL A 15 -29.78 20.84 -15.08
C VAL A 15 -29.77 21.84 -16.23
N SER A 16 -30.94 22.43 -16.56
CA SER A 16 -31.04 23.56 -17.48
C SER A 16 -31.09 24.88 -16.72
N THR A 17 -30.22 25.82 -17.09
CA THR A 17 -30.31 27.16 -16.58
C THR A 17 -31.09 28.07 -17.56
N PRO A 18 -31.92 29.05 -17.08
CA PRO A 18 -32.83 29.83 -17.92
C PRO A 18 -32.19 30.76 -18.95
N HIS A 19 -30.86 30.90 -18.97
CA HIS A 19 -30.20 31.95 -19.77
C HIS A 19 -29.03 31.51 -20.67
N ASN A 20 -28.73 30.18 -20.82
CA ASN A 20 -27.79 29.77 -21.84
C ASN A 20 -28.05 28.29 -22.25
N GLN A 21 -28.20 28.07 -23.57
CA GLN A 21 -28.43 26.75 -24.16
C GLN A 21 -27.17 25.82 -24.14
N LYS A 22 -26.37 25.89 -23.10
CA LYS A 22 -25.27 24.91 -22.90
C LYS A 22 -25.74 23.84 -21.94
N LEU A 23 -25.95 22.65 -22.48
CA LEU A 23 -26.15 21.41 -21.71
C LEU A 23 -24.85 21.06 -21.00
N PHE A 24 -24.82 21.17 -19.68
CA PHE A 24 -23.75 20.63 -18.85
C PHE A 24 -24.16 19.20 -18.45
N HIS A 25 -23.45 18.22 -18.98
CA HIS A 25 -23.55 16.86 -18.50
C HIS A 25 -22.75 16.75 -17.18
N ILE A 26 -23.44 16.73 -16.05
CA ILE A 26 -22.81 16.42 -14.77
C ILE A 26 -22.80 14.90 -14.67
N PHE A 27 -21.65 14.29 -14.95
CA PHE A 27 -21.44 12.87 -14.68
C PHE A 27 -21.31 12.67 -13.18
N VAL A 28 -22.36 12.16 -12.54
CA VAL A 28 -22.24 11.61 -11.19
C VAL A 28 -21.67 10.22 -11.36
N ASN A 29 -20.43 10.02 -10.91
CA ASN A 29 -19.77 8.71 -10.96
C ASN A 29 -20.65 7.68 -10.18
N PRO A 30 -21.31 6.72 -10.86
CA PRO A 30 -22.22 5.77 -10.22
C PRO A 30 -21.51 4.85 -9.22
N TYR A 31 -20.17 4.75 -9.29
CA TYR A 31 -19.37 3.95 -8.36
C TYR A 31 -19.30 4.55 -6.94
N LYS A 32 -19.72 5.79 -6.73
CA LYS A 32 -19.79 6.40 -5.40
C LYS A 32 -20.91 5.80 -4.52
N TYR A 33 -21.85 5.07 -5.11
CA TYR A 33 -23.04 4.52 -4.43
C TYR A 33 -23.16 2.99 -4.48
N CYS A 34 -22.29 2.26 -5.18
CA CYS A 34 -22.40 0.80 -5.38
C CYS A 34 -21.49 -0.07 -4.52
N TYR A 35 -20.88 0.44 -3.45
CA TYR A 35 -19.87 -0.30 -2.67
C TYR A 35 -20.43 -1.15 -1.52
N HIS A 36 -21.72 -1.51 -1.52
CA HIS A 36 -22.33 -2.28 -0.41
C HIS A 36 -22.64 -3.75 -0.73
N SER A 37 -22.00 -4.37 -1.70
CA SER A 37 -22.11 -5.84 -1.84
C SER A 37 -20.75 -6.48 -2.14
N ARG A 38 -20.36 -7.47 -1.35
CA ARG A 38 -19.20 -8.37 -1.47
C ARG A 38 -19.08 -9.15 -2.80
N MET A 39 -19.93 -8.90 -3.76
CA MET A 39 -19.81 -9.29 -5.15
C MET A 39 -19.42 -8.08 -5.98
N GLN A 40 -18.24 -7.53 -5.76
CA GLN A 40 -17.63 -6.73 -6.79
C GLN A 40 -17.60 -7.58 -8.06
N ASN A 41 -18.20 -7.05 -9.12
CA ASN A 41 -18.31 -7.77 -10.37
C ASN A 41 -16.89 -8.23 -10.79
N LYS A 42 -16.65 -9.55 -10.81
CA LYS A 42 -15.36 -10.18 -11.17
C LYS A 42 -14.74 -9.52 -12.40
N ASN A 43 -15.58 -9.12 -13.37
CA ASN A 43 -15.16 -8.42 -14.57
C ASN A 43 -14.45 -7.09 -14.28
N ILE A 44 -14.91 -6.30 -13.28
CA ILE A 44 -14.28 -5.02 -12.93
C ILE A 44 -12.84 -5.24 -12.44
N LEU A 45 -12.66 -6.20 -11.54
CA LEU A 45 -11.35 -6.50 -10.96
C LEU A 45 -10.37 -7.09 -11.97
N GLN A 46 -10.85 -7.92 -12.89
CA GLN A 46 -10.02 -8.50 -13.96
C GLN A 46 -9.41 -7.43 -14.85
N TYR A 47 -10.21 -6.45 -15.31
CA TYR A 47 -9.70 -5.36 -16.14
C TYR A 47 -8.78 -4.42 -15.36
N LEU A 48 -9.06 -4.12 -14.08
CA LEU A 48 -8.15 -3.34 -13.23
C LEU A 48 -6.81 -4.05 -13.03
N ASN A 49 -6.83 -5.36 -12.80
CA ASN A 49 -5.61 -6.16 -12.69
C ASN A 49 -4.80 -6.13 -13.99
N ALA A 50 -5.47 -6.31 -15.13
CA ALA A 50 -4.84 -6.27 -16.45
C ALA A 50 -4.24 -4.88 -16.77
N LEU A 51 -4.96 -3.80 -16.44
CA LEU A 51 -4.45 -2.43 -16.59
C LEU A 51 -3.20 -2.18 -15.73
N ASN A 52 -3.15 -2.75 -14.52
CA ASN A 52 -1.99 -2.60 -13.62
C ASN A 52 -0.73 -3.32 -14.14
N LYS A 53 -0.86 -4.24 -15.11
CA LYS A 53 0.28 -4.90 -15.77
C LYS A 53 0.90 -4.06 -16.88
N ILE A 54 0.23 -3.01 -17.33
CA ILE A 54 0.72 -2.14 -18.40
C ILE A 54 1.76 -1.17 -17.85
N ASP A 55 2.93 -1.14 -18.48
CA ASP A 55 4.03 -0.26 -18.09
C ASP A 55 3.65 1.22 -18.09
N GLY A 56 3.77 1.85 -16.94
CA GLY A 56 3.45 3.27 -16.74
C GLY A 56 2.02 3.55 -16.24
N VAL A 57 1.16 2.54 -16.14
CA VAL A 57 -0.16 2.67 -15.50
C VAL A 57 -0.01 2.53 -13.98
N GLY A 58 0.63 3.53 -13.36
CA GLY A 58 0.73 3.59 -11.90
C GLY A 58 -0.50 4.24 -11.23
N PRO A 59 -0.50 4.37 -9.89
CA PRO A 59 -1.67 4.82 -9.12
C PRO A 59 -2.28 6.13 -9.62
N LYS A 60 -1.45 7.13 -9.93
CA LYS A 60 -1.91 8.43 -10.45
C LYS A 60 -2.66 8.28 -11.78
N ARG A 61 -2.11 7.48 -12.70
CA ARG A 61 -2.70 7.26 -14.02
C ARG A 61 -3.96 6.41 -13.93
N MET A 62 -3.97 5.42 -13.05
CA MET A 62 -5.16 4.63 -12.78
C MET A 62 -6.32 5.49 -12.27
N ARG A 63 -6.08 6.37 -11.28
CA ARG A 63 -7.10 7.34 -10.81
C ARG A 63 -7.60 8.25 -11.92
N GLN A 64 -6.70 8.72 -12.78
CA GLN A 64 -7.04 9.60 -13.91
C GLN A 64 -7.93 8.89 -14.93
N LEU A 65 -7.59 7.65 -15.30
CA LEU A 65 -8.41 6.82 -16.17
C LEU A 65 -9.79 6.52 -15.55
N MET A 66 -9.82 6.12 -14.29
CA MET A 66 -11.06 5.82 -13.58
C MET A 66 -11.94 7.05 -13.34
N ALA A 67 -11.39 8.26 -13.38
CA ALA A 67 -12.16 9.49 -13.31
C ALA A 67 -12.82 9.87 -14.64
N PHE A 68 -12.23 9.46 -15.75
CA PHE A 68 -12.69 9.79 -17.10
C PHE A 68 -13.66 8.74 -17.66
N PHE A 69 -13.33 7.45 -17.51
CA PHE A 69 -14.11 6.35 -18.06
C PHE A 69 -15.15 5.83 -17.07
N ILE A 70 -16.24 5.29 -17.59
CA ILE A 70 -17.36 4.75 -16.79
C ILE A 70 -17.04 3.40 -16.13
N SER A 71 -16.07 2.66 -16.66
CA SER A 71 -15.64 1.35 -16.13
C SER A 71 -14.23 0.99 -16.55
N PRO A 72 -13.56 0.06 -15.82
CA PRO A 72 -12.27 -0.49 -16.25
C PRO A 72 -12.33 -1.20 -17.60
N GLN A 73 -13.43 -1.85 -17.92
CA GLN A 73 -13.66 -2.45 -19.24
C GLN A 73 -13.67 -1.39 -20.34
N ALA A 74 -14.34 -0.26 -20.10
CA ALA A 74 -14.37 0.84 -21.07
C ALA A 74 -12.97 1.43 -21.29
N ILE A 75 -12.10 1.46 -20.29
CA ILE A 75 -10.68 1.83 -20.44
C ILE A 75 -9.96 0.81 -21.32
N TRP A 76 -10.20 -0.48 -21.06
CA TRP A 76 -9.56 -1.57 -21.76
C TRP A 76 -9.91 -1.60 -23.26
N GLU A 77 -11.15 -1.28 -23.60
CA GLU A 77 -11.68 -1.30 -24.97
C GLU A 77 -11.49 0.04 -25.72
N ALA A 78 -11.11 1.12 -25.00
CA ALA A 78 -10.98 2.46 -25.56
C ALA A 78 -9.98 2.52 -26.72
N ASP A 79 -10.27 3.35 -27.73
CA ASP A 79 -9.33 3.68 -28.78
C ASP A 79 -8.27 4.69 -28.30
N LEU A 80 -7.28 4.95 -29.17
CA LEU A 80 -6.17 5.86 -28.86
C LEU A 80 -6.66 7.27 -28.54
N GLU A 81 -7.64 7.79 -29.30
CA GLU A 81 -8.16 9.15 -29.16
C GLU A 81 -8.80 9.35 -27.78
N ASN A 82 -9.67 8.44 -27.34
CA ASN A 82 -10.30 8.49 -26.03
C ASN A 82 -9.30 8.34 -24.88
N LEU A 83 -8.29 7.48 -25.04
CA LEU A 83 -7.21 7.37 -24.05
C LEU A 83 -6.42 8.67 -23.92
N VAL A 84 -6.09 9.35 -25.02
CA VAL A 84 -5.42 10.65 -25.00
C VAL A 84 -6.31 11.72 -24.36
N LEU A 85 -7.60 11.75 -24.71
CA LEU A 85 -8.59 12.68 -24.10
C LEU A 85 -8.73 12.51 -22.59
N SER A 86 -8.47 11.32 -22.04
CA SER A 86 -8.44 11.11 -20.60
C SER A 86 -7.31 11.86 -19.89
N GLY A 87 -6.37 12.44 -20.62
CA GLY A 87 -5.27 13.25 -20.11
C GLY A 87 -4.06 12.45 -19.63
N ILE A 88 -4.00 11.13 -19.84
CA ILE A 88 -2.82 10.30 -19.47
C ILE A 88 -1.61 10.55 -20.37
N GLY A 89 -1.82 11.23 -21.52
CA GLY A 89 -0.82 11.59 -22.50
C GLY A 89 -0.64 10.52 -23.60
N GLU A 90 -0.22 10.97 -24.77
CA GLU A 90 -0.14 10.15 -26.00
C GLU A 90 0.78 8.94 -25.83
N SER A 91 1.98 9.11 -25.26
CA SER A 91 2.95 8.03 -25.07
C SER A 91 2.41 6.87 -24.22
N LEU A 92 1.69 7.14 -23.13
CA LEU A 92 1.08 6.09 -22.32
C LEU A 92 -0.13 5.47 -23.02
N SER A 93 -0.94 6.30 -23.70
CA SER A 93 -2.09 5.81 -24.48
C SER A 93 -1.63 4.80 -25.54
N GLN A 94 -0.53 5.10 -26.22
CA GLN A 94 0.06 4.21 -27.21
C GLN A 94 0.54 2.89 -26.59
N LYS A 95 1.22 2.95 -25.44
CA LYS A 95 1.62 1.75 -24.70
C LYS A 95 0.43 0.87 -24.31
N ILE A 96 -0.67 1.46 -23.88
CA ILE A 96 -1.89 0.70 -23.58
C ILE A 96 -2.38 -0.06 -24.82
N ILE A 97 -2.46 0.62 -25.97
CA ILE A 97 -2.89 0.00 -27.23
C ILE A 97 -1.95 -1.14 -27.66
N GLU A 98 -0.63 -0.96 -27.48
CA GLU A 98 0.38 -1.94 -27.89
C GLU A 98 0.46 -3.16 -26.95
N GLN A 99 0.33 -2.96 -25.63
CA GLN A 99 0.53 -4.03 -24.66
C GLN A 99 -0.73 -4.85 -24.38
N ARG A 100 -1.92 -4.22 -24.36
CA ARG A 100 -3.17 -4.91 -24.00
C ARG A 100 -3.52 -6.15 -24.88
N PRO A 101 -3.17 -6.25 -26.19
CA PRO A 101 -3.44 -7.46 -26.95
C PRO A 101 -2.68 -8.70 -26.46
N HIS A 102 -1.63 -8.50 -25.67
CA HIS A 102 -0.79 -9.56 -25.10
C HIS A 102 -1.16 -9.94 -23.66
N ILE A 103 -2.21 -9.31 -23.10
CA ILE A 103 -2.66 -9.51 -21.73
C ILE A 103 -4.12 -9.97 -21.79
N ASP A 104 -4.39 -11.18 -21.35
CA ASP A 104 -5.76 -11.68 -21.18
C ASP A 104 -6.22 -11.40 -19.74
N PRO A 105 -7.20 -10.49 -19.53
CA PRO A 105 -7.67 -10.13 -18.20
C PRO A 105 -8.19 -11.32 -17.36
N GLU A 106 -8.82 -12.30 -18.01
CA GLU A 106 -9.34 -13.49 -17.34
C GLU A 106 -8.22 -14.45 -16.93
N GLU A 107 -7.23 -14.65 -17.79
CA GLU A 107 -6.06 -15.48 -17.48
C GLU A 107 -5.25 -14.86 -16.32
N GLU A 108 -5.01 -13.55 -16.36
CA GLU A 108 -4.30 -12.84 -15.30
C GLU A 108 -5.04 -12.89 -13.96
N TRP A 109 -6.38 -12.89 -13.99
CA TRP A 109 -7.18 -13.10 -12.78
C TRP A 109 -7.06 -14.52 -12.24
N ARG A 110 -7.09 -15.55 -13.10
CA ARG A 110 -6.89 -16.95 -12.69
C ARG A 110 -5.53 -17.17 -12.01
N LYS A 111 -4.50 -16.42 -12.41
CA LYS A 111 -3.18 -16.48 -11.75
C LYS A 111 -3.27 -15.96 -10.30
N LEU A 112 -4.01 -14.87 -10.03
CA LEU A 112 -4.26 -14.39 -8.67
C LEU A 112 -5.00 -15.44 -7.83
N GLU A 113 -6.08 -16.02 -8.40
CA GLU A 113 -6.86 -17.05 -7.71
C GLU A 113 -6.00 -18.28 -7.37
N LYS A 114 -5.15 -18.72 -8.29
CA LYS A 114 -4.24 -19.85 -8.08
C LYS A 114 -3.23 -19.61 -6.94
N GLU A 115 -2.73 -18.40 -6.81
CA GLU A 115 -1.78 -17.99 -5.77
C GLU A 115 -2.47 -17.60 -4.44
N ASN A 116 -3.81 -17.66 -4.38
CA ASN A 116 -4.60 -17.17 -3.24
C ASN A 116 -4.30 -15.70 -2.91
N VAL A 117 -4.16 -14.86 -3.94
CA VAL A 117 -3.91 -13.42 -3.81
C VAL A 117 -5.19 -12.66 -4.00
N ARG A 118 -5.58 -11.85 -3.03
CA ARG A 118 -6.71 -10.90 -3.11
C ARG A 118 -6.23 -9.55 -3.64
N MET A 119 -7.11 -8.85 -4.33
CA MET A 119 -6.97 -7.43 -4.66
C MET A 119 -7.79 -6.59 -3.69
N LEU A 120 -7.19 -5.53 -3.17
CA LEU A 120 -7.84 -4.45 -2.44
C LEU A 120 -7.70 -3.17 -3.24
N LEU A 121 -8.81 -2.48 -3.44
CA LEU A 121 -8.82 -1.18 -4.11
C LEU A 121 -8.77 -0.06 -3.06
N GLU A 122 -8.18 1.07 -3.42
CA GLU A 122 -8.14 2.28 -2.56
C GLU A 122 -9.54 2.73 -2.08
N THR A 123 -10.58 2.32 -2.79
CA THR A 123 -11.98 2.62 -2.48
C THR A 123 -12.62 1.65 -1.50
N ASP A 124 -12.00 0.51 -1.22
CA ASP A 124 -12.54 -0.51 -0.32
C ASP A 124 -12.46 -0.08 1.14
N GLU A 125 -13.42 -0.50 1.95
CA GLU A 125 -13.45 -0.22 3.39
C GLU A 125 -12.30 -0.91 4.14
N GLU A 126 -11.88 -2.09 3.65
CA GLU A 126 -10.75 -2.86 4.19
C GLU A 126 -9.38 -2.26 3.85
N TYR A 127 -9.32 -1.28 2.91
CA TYR A 127 -8.05 -0.66 2.53
C TYR A 127 -7.45 0.13 3.71
N PRO A 128 -6.13 0.02 3.97
CA PRO A 128 -5.51 0.64 5.13
C PRO A 128 -5.69 2.16 5.16
N ARG A 129 -6.32 2.69 6.19
CA ARG A 129 -6.63 4.13 6.30
C ARG A 129 -5.38 5.00 6.24
N LEU A 130 -4.35 4.64 7.01
CA LEU A 130 -3.07 5.37 7.00
C LEU A 130 -2.39 5.35 5.63
N LEU A 131 -2.44 4.22 4.91
CA LEU A 131 -1.88 4.12 3.57
C LEU A 131 -2.66 4.98 2.57
N LYS A 132 -3.96 5.11 2.74
CA LYS A 132 -4.81 5.94 1.86
C LYS A 132 -4.48 7.44 1.96
N GLU A 133 -3.93 7.89 3.10
CA GLU A 133 -3.58 9.30 3.34
C GLU A 133 -2.33 9.74 2.59
N ILE A 134 -1.44 8.82 2.18
CA ILE A 134 -0.21 9.24 1.51
C ILE A 134 -0.46 9.66 0.06
N PRO A 135 0.25 10.69 -0.46
CA PRO A 135 0.05 11.19 -1.83
C PRO A 135 0.25 10.14 -2.93
N THR A 136 1.06 9.12 -2.61
CA THR A 136 1.45 8.04 -3.52
C THR A 136 0.79 6.71 -3.18
N ALA A 137 -0.34 6.71 -2.49
CA ALA A 137 -1.08 5.49 -2.13
C ALA A 137 -1.30 4.59 -3.36
N PRO A 138 -1.09 3.27 -3.27
CA PRO A 138 -1.44 2.34 -4.33
C PRO A 138 -2.94 2.40 -4.64
N TYR A 139 -3.31 2.44 -5.92
CA TYR A 139 -4.72 2.29 -6.31
C TYR A 139 -5.21 0.85 -6.12
N ILE A 140 -4.29 -0.09 -6.35
CA ILE A 140 -4.47 -1.54 -6.16
C ILE A 140 -3.41 -2.02 -5.17
N LEU A 141 -3.83 -2.78 -4.17
CA LEU A 141 -2.96 -3.47 -3.23
C LEU A 141 -3.27 -4.96 -3.30
N TYR A 142 -2.27 -5.77 -3.62
CA TYR A 142 -2.37 -7.23 -3.59
C TYR A 142 -2.06 -7.74 -2.20
N MET A 143 -2.81 -8.75 -1.75
CA MET A 143 -2.68 -9.32 -0.41
C MET A 143 -2.73 -10.86 -0.45
N LYS A 144 -1.76 -11.51 0.19
CA LYS A 144 -1.74 -12.96 0.44
C LYS A 144 -1.68 -13.20 1.95
N GLY A 145 -2.62 -13.95 2.48
CA GLY A 145 -2.90 -14.06 3.91
C GLY A 145 -4.11 -13.23 4.31
N GLU A 146 -4.40 -13.15 5.63
CA GLU A 146 -5.60 -12.48 6.12
C GLU A 146 -5.37 -11.79 7.46
N MET A 147 -5.66 -10.49 7.53
CA MET A 147 -5.63 -9.72 8.76
C MET A 147 -6.36 -8.38 8.64
N ASP A 148 -6.62 -7.74 9.78
CA ASP A 148 -7.09 -6.35 9.81
C ASP A 148 -5.92 -5.40 9.48
N LEU A 149 -6.02 -4.73 8.34
CA LEU A 149 -5.03 -3.77 7.87
C LEU A 149 -5.17 -2.38 8.53
N ASN A 150 -6.14 -2.20 9.42
CA ASN A 150 -6.32 -0.98 10.22
C ASN A 150 -5.93 -1.15 11.69
N ALA A 151 -5.39 -2.33 12.07
CA ALA A 151 -4.78 -2.54 13.38
C ALA A 151 -3.57 -1.60 13.60
N PRO A 152 -3.19 -1.29 14.85
CA PRO A 152 -1.99 -0.51 15.14
C PRO A 152 -0.73 -1.18 14.60
N MET A 153 0.10 -0.44 13.87
CA MET A 153 1.28 -0.96 13.18
C MET A 153 2.51 -0.10 13.43
N ILE A 154 3.65 -0.73 13.64
CA ILE A 154 4.98 -0.11 13.66
C ILE A 154 5.86 -0.79 12.64
N SER A 155 6.52 -0.02 11.78
CA SER A 155 7.49 -0.58 10.87
C SER A 155 8.87 -0.68 11.51
N ILE A 156 9.51 -1.83 11.35
CA ILE A 156 10.91 -2.08 11.77
C ILE A 156 11.74 -2.26 10.51
N VAL A 157 12.79 -1.45 10.36
CA VAL A 157 13.69 -1.51 9.21
C VAL A 157 15.15 -1.36 9.66
N GLY A 158 16.07 -1.81 8.81
CA GLY A 158 17.49 -1.63 9.13
C GLY A 158 18.44 -2.21 8.10
N SER A 159 19.69 -2.36 8.51
CA SER A 159 20.78 -2.84 7.68
C SER A 159 20.57 -4.28 7.22
N ARG A 160 20.86 -4.55 5.93
CA ARG A 160 21.00 -5.92 5.41
C ARG A 160 22.25 -6.64 5.96
N HIS A 161 23.26 -5.84 6.40
CA HIS A 161 24.50 -6.30 7.00
C HIS A 161 24.54 -5.84 8.47
N HIS A 162 23.64 -6.42 9.28
CA HIS A 162 23.49 -6.08 10.69
C HIS A 162 24.63 -6.60 11.55
N THR A 163 24.81 -5.98 12.72
CA THR A 163 25.69 -6.51 13.77
C THR A 163 24.95 -7.49 14.68
N PRO A 164 25.63 -8.27 15.53
CA PRO A 164 24.97 -9.05 16.57
C PRO A 164 24.08 -8.23 17.48
N TYR A 165 24.48 -6.99 17.81
CA TYR A 165 23.67 -6.03 18.57
C TYR A 165 22.36 -5.69 17.83
N GLY A 166 22.45 -5.30 16.55
CA GLY A 166 21.28 -4.99 15.74
C GLY A 166 20.31 -6.17 15.61
N SER A 167 20.84 -7.38 15.44
CA SER A 167 20.06 -8.62 15.40
C SER A 167 19.28 -8.82 16.71
N GLN A 168 19.98 -8.72 17.85
CA GLN A 168 19.37 -8.91 19.17
C GLN A 168 18.27 -7.87 19.43
N VAL A 169 18.54 -6.60 19.13
CA VAL A 169 17.56 -5.52 19.34
C VAL A 169 16.35 -5.68 18.41
N ALA A 170 16.57 -5.95 17.12
CA ALA A 170 15.46 -6.14 16.17
C ALA A 170 14.52 -7.28 16.59
N TYR A 171 15.09 -8.42 16.99
CA TYR A 171 14.31 -9.56 17.46
C TYR A 171 13.53 -9.23 18.74
N ALA A 172 14.22 -8.67 19.77
CA ALA A 172 13.60 -8.36 21.05
C ALA A 172 12.47 -7.34 20.89
N PHE A 173 12.72 -6.25 20.17
CA PHE A 173 11.73 -5.19 19.99
C PHE A 173 10.53 -5.64 19.14
N ALA A 174 10.76 -6.42 18.08
CA ALA A 174 9.67 -7.00 17.30
C ALA A 174 8.79 -7.93 18.14
N LYS A 175 9.42 -8.76 18.98
CA LYS A 175 8.74 -9.67 19.90
C LYS A 175 7.90 -8.91 20.93
N GLU A 176 8.46 -7.90 21.58
CA GLU A 176 7.77 -7.11 22.60
C GLU A 176 6.62 -6.26 21.98
N LEU A 177 6.81 -5.67 20.79
CA LEU A 177 5.73 -4.98 20.06
C LEU A 177 4.57 -5.93 19.77
N ALA A 178 4.87 -7.13 19.24
CA ALA A 178 3.87 -8.13 18.94
C ALA A 178 3.11 -8.59 20.20
N GLN A 179 3.80 -8.79 21.32
CA GLN A 179 3.20 -9.10 22.62
C GLN A 179 2.31 -7.96 23.14
N SER A 180 2.60 -6.72 22.76
CA SER A 180 1.79 -5.54 23.09
C SER A 180 0.61 -5.32 22.13
N GLY A 181 0.34 -6.27 21.22
CA GLY A 181 -0.75 -6.18 20.25
C GLY A 181 -0.47 -5.27 19.04
N ILE A 182 0.79 -4.86 18.85
CA ILE A 182 1.22 -4.04 17.70
C ILE A 182 1.66 -4.96 16.56
N THR A 183 1.13 -4.74 15.38
CA THR A 183 1.56 -5.45 14.17
C THR A 183 2.91 -4.91 13.70
N VAL A 184 3.87 -5.80 13.48
CA VAL A 184 5.18 -5.43 12.92
C VAL A 184 5.11 -5.41 11.41
N VAL A 185 5.47 -4.28 10.79
CA VAL A 185 5.56 -4.13 9.33
C VAL A 185 7.03 -4.07 8.91
N SER A 186 7.41 -4.85 7.91
CA SER A 186 8.77 -4.75 7.35
C SER A 186 8.81 -5.18 5.88
N GLY A 187 10.00 -5.16 5.29
CA GLY A 187 10.20 -5.41 3.86
C GLY A 187 10.68 -6.80 3.49
N MET A 188 10.83 -7.70 4.44
CA MET A 188 11.34 -9.05 4.23
C MET A 188 12.74 -9.11 3.56
N ALA A 189 13.49 -8.01 3.58
CA ALA A 189 14.88 -8.00 3.11
C ALA A 189 15.79 -8.85 4.01
N PHE A 190 17.00 -9.12 3.55
CA PHE A 190 18.03 -9.71 4.41
C PHE A 190 18.26 -8.85 5.67
N GLY A 191 18.67 -9.49 6.75
CA GLY A 191 19.10 -8.81 7.97
C GLY A 191 17.93 -8.37 8.86
N ILE A 192 17.89 -7.10 9.23
CA ILE A 192 16.96 -6.57 10.23
C ILE A 192 15.49 -6.87 9.91
N ASP A 193 15.08 -6.73 8.65
CA ASP A 193 13.70 -6.96 8.23
C ASP A 193 13.25 -8.40 8.53
N SER A 194 14.04 -9.39 8.11
CA SER A 194 13.72 -10.82 8.35
C SER A 194 13.72 -11.16 9.83
N ILE A 195 14.64 -10.57 10.60
CA ILE A 195 14.75 -10.77 12.05
C ILE A 195 13.54 -10.19 12.77
N ALA A 196 13.07 -9.02 12.35
CA ALA A 196 11.88 -8.39 12.90
C ALA A 196 10.63 -9.25 12.67
N HIS A 197 10.45 -9.79 11.45
CA HIS A 197 9.36 -10.73 11.18
C HIS A 197 9.45 -11.99 12.08
N ARG A 198 10.64 -12.55 12.23
CA ARG A 198 10.87 -13.72 13.09
C ARG A 198 10.49 -13.43 14.55
N GLY A 199 10.95 -12.29 15.10
CA GLY A 199 10.62 -11.88 16.47
C GLY A 199 9.10 -11.77 16.70
N ALA A 200 8.37 -11.19 15.75
CA ALA A 200 6.92 -11.07 15.84
C ALA A 200 6.21 -12.43 15.77
N LEU A 201 6.64 -13.31 14.84
CA LEU A 201 6.08 -14.67 14.70
C LEU A 201 6.33 -15.53 15.94
N ASP A 202 7.53 -15.51 16.49
CA ASP A 202 7.91 -16.28 17.68
C ASP A 202 7.16 -15.80 18.94
N ALA A 203 6.65 -14.58 18.92
CA ALA A 203 5.74 -14.05 19.95
C ALA A 203 4.29 -14.54 19.79
N GLY A 204 3.95 -15.23 18.71
CA GLY A 204 2.56 -15.53 18.33
C GLY A 204 1.79 -14.32 17.84
N GLY A 205 2.48 -13.21 17.54
CA GLY A 205 1.86 -11.97 17.06
C GLY A 205 1.73 -11.91 15.54
N LYS A 206 1.23 -10.77 15.05
CA LYS A 206 1.00 -10.55 13.61
C LYS A 206 2.13 -9.73 12.99
N THR A 207 2.44 -10.04 11.74
CA THR A 207 3.40 -9.26 10.96
C THR A 207 2.98 -9.15 9.51
N ILE A 208 3.34 -8.02 8.87
CA ILE A 208 3.10 -7.74 7.46
C ILE A 208 4.43 -7.60 6.75
N ALA A 209 4.64 -8.43 5.73
CA ALA A 209 5.74 -8.22 4.80
C ALA A 209 5.24 -7.49 3.56
N VAL A 210 5.78 -6.29 3.32
CA VAL A 210 5.53 -5.57 2.07
C VAL A 210 6.64 -5.93 1.10
N LEU A 211 6.29 -6.40 -0.10
CA LEU A 211 7.26 -6.88 -1.09
C LEU A 211 7.48 -5.85 -2.20
N GLY A 212 8.70 -5.79 -2.74
CA GLY A 212 9.03 -5.04 -3.94
C GLY A 212 8.89 -5.86 -5.23
N ASP A 213 8.26 -7.01 -5.11
CA ASP A 213 8.04 -8.01 -6.14
C ASP A 213 6.59 -8.48 -6.07
N SER A 214 6.15 -9.35 -6.98
CA SER A 214 4.83 -9.99 -6.88
C SER A 214 4.74 -11.00 -5.72
N LEU A 215 3.49 -11.40 -5.39
CA LEU A 215 3.22 -12.30 -4.26
C LEU A 215 3.25 -13.80 -4.61
N ASP A 216 3.56 -14.16 -5.84
CA ASP A 216 3.75 -15.55 -6.26
C ASP A 216 5.08 -16.10 -5.76
N GLU A 217 5.07 -17.36 -5.31
CA GLU A 217 6.21 -17.96 -4.61
C GLU A 217 7.52 -17.96 -5.41
N LYS A 218 7.44 -18.08 -6.74
CA LYS A 218 8.62 -18.10 -7.63
C LYS A 218 9.36 -16.76 -7.67
N ASN A 219 8.67 -15.65 -7.32
CA ASN A 219 9.21 -14.30 -7.34
C ASN A 219 9.50 -13.73 -5.94
N ILE A 220 9.39 -14.53 -4.89
CA ILE A 220 9.77 -14.08 -3.52
C ILE A 220 11.26 -13.76 -3.45
N TYR A 221 11.57 -12.54 -3.05
CA TYR A 221 12.96 -12.09 -2.85
C TYR A 221 13.20 -11.55 -1.43
N PRO A 222 14.30 -11.94 -0.78
CA PRO A 222 15.27 -12.98 -1.22
C PRO A 222 14.68 -14.38 -1.17
N ALA A 223 15.11 -15.25 -2.09
CA ALA A 223 14.62 -16.63 -2.17
C ALA A 223 14.83 -17.45 -0.88
N SER A 224 15.87 -17.13 -0.08
CA SER A 224 16.09 -17.73 1.23
C SER A 224 14.97 -17.48 2.23
N ASN A 225 14.16 -16.44 2.01
CA ASN A 225 13.03 -16.04 2.88
C ASN A 225 11.70 -16.65 2.44
N LEU A 226 11.70 -17.59 1.48
CA LEU A 226 10.46 -18.23 1.01
C LEU A 226 9.68 -18.93 2.15
N ASN A 227 10.36 -19.64 3.04
CA ASN A 227 9.69 -20.26 4.18
C ASN A 227 9.14 -19.21 5.15
N LEU A 228 9.89 -18.13 5.39
CA LEU A 228 9.43 -17.00 6.20
C LEU A 228 8.19 -16.35 5.59
N SER A 229 8.14 -16.17 4.26
CA SER A 229 6.96 -15.61 3.60
C SER A 229 5.69 -16.45 3.79
N ARG A 230 5.82 -17.78 3.76
CA ARG A 230 4.71 -18.72 4.02
C ARG A 230 4.21 -18.61 5.46
N GLU A 231 5.13 -18.54 6.43
CA GLU A 231 4.77 -18.35 7.84
C GLU A 231 4.07 -17.00 8.08
N ILE A 232 4.57 -15.92 7.45
CA ILE A 232 3.94 -14.59 7.51
C ILE A 232 2.54 -14.65 6.90
N ALA A 233 2.36 -15.26 5.73
CA ALA A 233 1.04 -15.38 5.10
C ALA A 233 0.05 -16.22 5.93
N GLY A 234 0.55 -17.17 6.74
CA GLY A 234 -0.28 -18.01 7.62
C GLY A 234 -0.75 -17.34 8.91
N SER A 235 -0.06 -16.28 9.39
CA SER A 235 -0.36 -15.62 10.67
C SER A 235 -0.61 -14.11 10.54
N GLY A 236 -0.30 -13.54 9.40
CA GLY A 236 -0.47 -12.15 9.04
C GLY A 236 -0.74 -12.05 7.54
N CYS A 237 0.00 -11.19 6.81
CA CYS A 237 -0.11 -11.15 5.36
C CYS A 237 1.15 -10.64 4.66
N LEU A 238 1.25 -10.98 3.37
CA LEU A 238 2.14 -10.35 2.42
C LEU A 238 1.36 -9.28 1.66
N LEU A 239 1.96 -8.13 1.39
CA LEU A 239 1.40 -7.04 0.60
C LEU A 239 2.35 -6.64 -0.53
N SER A 240 1.77 -6.28 -1.67
CA SER A 240 2.50 -5.68 -2.79
C SER A 240 1.57 -4.82 -3.63
N ASP A 241 2.10 -3.83 -4.34
CA ASP A 241 1.39 -3.11 -5.41
C ASP A 241 1.81 -3.57 -6.82
N PHE A 242 2.66 -4.58 -6.89
CA PHE A 242 3.10 -5.19 -8.13
C PHE A 242 2.21 -6.38 -8.52
N PRO A 243 1.75 -6.46 -9.78
CA PRO A 243 0.92 -7.58 -10.24
C PRO A 243 1.69 -8.91 -10.25
N ILE A 244 0.95 -10.02 -10.26
CA ILE A 244 1.50 -11.38 -10.36
C ILE A 244 2.46 -11.49 -11.55
N GLU A 245 3.53 -12.25 -11.37
CA GLU A 245 4.63 -12.46 -12.31
C GLU A 245 5.55 -11.25 -12.53
N THR A 246 5.43 -10.18 -11.73
CA THR A 246 6.47 -9.16 -11.69
C THR A 246 7.77 -9.79 -11.21
N PRO A 247 8.85 -9.73 -12.02
CA PRO A 247 10.10 -10.40 -11.71
C PRO A 247 10.70 -9.93 -10.38
N ALA A 248 11.31 -10.87 -9.67
CA ALA A 248 12.02 -10.58 -8.44
C ALA A 248 13.30 -9.77 -8.68
N GLY A 249 13.66 -8.95 -7.69
CA GLY A 249 14.97 -8.31 -7.62
C GLY A 249 15.16 -7.09 -8.52
N ILE A 250 14.09 -6.48 -9.05
CA ILE A 250 14.19 -5.23 -9.81
C ILE A 250 14.60 -4.10 -8.85
N PRO A 251 15.77 -3.45 -9.03
CA PRO A 251 16.31 -2.51 -8.04
C PRO A 251 15.40 -1.31 -7.75
N GLY A 252 14.69 -0.80 -8.75
CA GLY A 252 13.76 0.34 -8.62
C GLY A 252 12.51 0.04 -7.77
N ASN A 253 12.11 -1.22 -7.69
CA ASN A 253 10.90 -1.63 -6.96
C ASN A 253 11.06 -1.54 -5.44
N PHE A 254 12.26 -1.78 -4.92
CA PHE A 254 12.51 -1.71 -3.46
C PHE A 254 12.31 -0.31 -2.88
N PRO A 255 12.87 0.77 -3.46
CA PRO A 255 12.54 2.13 -3.04
C PRO A 255 11.06 2.48 -3.23
N ALA A 256 10.45 2.06 -4.35
CA ALA A 256 9.05 2.31 -4.63
C ALA A 256 8.13 1.67 -3.56
N ARG A 257 8.41 0.41 -3.16
CA ARG A 257 7.69 -0.31 -2.11
C ARG A 257 7.80 0.36 -0.74
N ASN A 258 8.93 0.99 -0.41
CA ASN A 258 9.18 1.54 0.92
C ASN A 258 8.14 2.60 1.33
N ARG A 259 7.48 3.27 0.38
CA ARG A 259 6.37 4.18 0.66
C ARG A 259 5.17 3.46 1.30
N ILE A 260 4.94 2.19 0.94
CA ILE A 260 3.86 1.40 1.50
C ILE A 260 4.19 1.03 2.96
N ILE A 261 5.44 0.63 3.25
CA ILE A 261 5.88 0.36 4.62
C ILE A 261 5.69 1.60 5.52
N ALA A 262 6.13 2.77 5.04
CA ALA A 262 5.97 4.02 5.77
C ALA A 262 4.49 4.43 5.91
N GLY A 263 3.71 4.27 4.85
CA GLY A 263 2.30 4.65 4.81
C GLY A 263 1.38 3.80 5.68
N LEU A 264 1.71 2.52 5.89
CA LEU A 264 0.93 1.59 6.72
C LEU A 264 1.08 1.86 8.22
N SER A 265 2.21 2.44 8.64
CA SER A 265 2.65 2.42 10.02
C SER A 265 2.40 3.75 10.74
N LEU A 266 2.06 3.70 12.02
CA LEU A 266 1.99 4.88 12.90
C LEU A 266 3.36 5.53 13.05
N GLY A 267 4.41 4.70 13.11
CA GLY A 267 5.78 5.15 13.19
C GLY A 267 6.77 4.12 12.64
N LYS A 268 7.98 4.54 12.44
CA LYS A 268 9.07 3.75 11.89
C LYS A 268 10.24 3.65 12.85
N LEU A 269 10.61 2.43 13.21
CA LEU A 269 11.78 2.12 14.03
C LEU A 269 12.95 1.70 13.13
N VAL A 270 14.05 2.45 13.22
CA VAL A 270 15.31 2.15 12.54
C VAL A 270 16.30 1.55 13.55
N ILE A 271 16.67 0.28 13.34
CA ILE A 271 17.54 -0.47 14.26
C ILE A 271 19.02 -0.17 13.98
N GLU A 272 19.45 -0.32 12.75
CA GLU A 272 20.80 -0.02 12.28
C GLU A 272 20.75 0.52 10.86
N ALA A 273 21.56 1.52 10.57
CA ALA A 273 21.72 2.08 9.24
C ALA A 273 23.14 2.64 9.07
N GLY A 274 23.82 2.29 7.99
CA GLY A 274 25.03 2.99 7.56
C GLY A 274 24.68 4.38 7.03
N GLU A 275 25.69 5.23 6.86
CA GLU A 275 25.54 6.65 6.46
C GLU A 275 24.76 6.84 5.15
N LYS A 276 24.96 5.95 4.17
CA LYS A 276 24.30 6.00 2.85
C LYS A 276 23.29 4.86 2.67
N SER A 277 22.63 4.45 3.75
CA SER A 277 21.68 3.33 3.71
C SER A 277 20.36 3.72 3.04
N GLY A 278 19.81 2.82 2.21
CA GLY A 278 18.43 2.92 1.71
C GLY A 278 17.36 3.00 2.82
N THR A 279 17.70 2.55 4.03
CA THR A 279 16.87 2.66 5.23
C THR A 279 16.58 4.13 5.58
N LEU A 280 17.54 5.04 5.35
CA LEU A 280 17.35 6.47 5.59
C LEU A 280 16.36 7.11 4.60
N ILE A 281 16.31 6.61 3.36
CA ILE A 281 15.28 7.04 2.39
C ILE A 281 13.89 6.74 2.95
N THR A 282 13.73 5.58 3.53
CA THR A 282 12.43 5.18 4.10
C THR A 282 12.09 5.98 5.37
N ALA A 283 13.08 6.37 6.16
CA ALA A 283 12.87 7.25 7.31
C ALA A 283 12.38 8.64 6.89
N ASN A 284 12.94 9.20 5.81
CA ASN A 284 12.48 10.47 5.25
C ASN A 284 11.04 10.38 4.72
N LEU A 285 10.67 9.28 4.04
CA LEU A 285 9.29 9.04 3.61
C LEU A 285 8.31 9.01 4.80
N ALA A 286 8.72 8.45 5.95
CA ALA A 286 7.89 8.45 7.14
C ALA A 286 7.60 9.89 7.62
N LEU A 287 8.62 10.75 7.65
CA LEU A 287 8.45 12.17 8.00
C LEU A 287 7.55 12.91 7.00
N GLU A 288 7.76 12.69 5.69
CA GLU A 288 6.90 13.27 4.64
C GLU A 288 5.43 12.88 4.79
N PHE A 289 5.17 11.69 5.33
CA PHE A 289 3.81 11.17 5.57
C PHE A 289 3.29 11.48 6.97
N ASN A 290 3.98 12.34 7.72
CA ASN A 290 3.63 12.69 9.11
C ASN A 290 3.54 11.46 10.02
N ARG A 291 4.56 10.58 9.94
CA ARG A 291 4.74 9.41 10.78
C ARG A 291 5.95 9.59 11.67
N ASP A 292 5.88 9.10 12.90
CA ASP A 292 6.99 9.20 13.85
C ASP A 292 8.20 8.39 13.37
N VAL A 293 9.40 8.94 13.64
CA VAL A 293 10.66 8.25 13.36
C VAL A 293 11.38 7.97 14.66
N PHE A 294 11.62 6.71 14.91
CA PHE A 294 12.31 6.15 16.05
C PHE A 294 13.67 5.60 15.62
N ALA A 295 14.70 5.79 16.41
CA ALA A 295 16.02 5.28 16.09
C ALA A 295 16.70 4.68 17.33
N VAL A 296 17.28 3.50 17.15
CA VAL A 296 18.06 2.83 18.17
C VAL A 296 19.46 3.45 18.21
N PRO A 297 19.94 3.96 19.37
CA PRO A 297 21.28 4.48 19.50
C PRO A 297 22.31 3.35 19.41
N GLY A 298 23.48 3.66 18.88
CA GLY A 298 24.57 2.70 18.82
C GLY A 298 25.93 3.36 18.98
N SER A 299 26.99 2.52 19.01
CA SER A 299 28.35 3.00 19.17
C SER A 299 28.73 4.00 18.07
N ILE A 300 29.35 5.12 18.46
CA ILE A 300 29.86 6.12 17.51
C ILE A 300 31.01 5.57 16.65
N PHE A 301 31.60 4.44 17.02
CA PHE A 301 32.64 3.75 16.25
C PHE A 301 32.08 2.70 15.29
N SER A 302 30.79 2.41 15.36
CA SER A 302 30.12 1.43 14.48
C SER A 302 29.61 2.12 13.21
N GLN A 303 30.06 1.64 12.06
CA GLN A 303 29.57 2.08 10.75
C GLN A 303 28.04 1.85 10.59
N GLN A 304 27.50 0.80 11.24
CA GLN A 304 26.07 0.47 11.19
C GLN A 304 25.21 1.37 12.08
N SER A 305 25.82 2.16 12.97
CA SER A 305 25.12 3.09 13.85
C SER A 305 25.18 4.55 13.37
N LEU A 306 25.98 4.85 12.33
CA LEU A 306 26.13 6.24 11.85
C LEU A 306 24.81 6.83 11.40
N GLY A 307 24.00 6.07 10.66
CA GLY A 307 22.70 6.52 10.16
C GLY A 307 21.68 6.73 11.26
N THR A 308 21.55 5.81 12.22
CA THR A 308 20.63 5.96 13.36
C THR A 308 21.04 7.09 14.28
N ASN A 309 22.33 7.24 14.59
CA ASN A 309 22.83 8.36 15.38
C ASN A 309 22.61 9.72 14.67
N ASN A 310 22.69 9.76 13.33
CA ASN A 310 22.37 10.97 12.57
C ASN A 310 20.86 11.26 12.56
N LEU A 311 20.00 10.24 12.48
CA LEU A 311 18.55 10.42 12.64
C LEU A 311 18.21 11.02 14.01
N ILE A 312 18.83 10.52 15.08
CA ILE A 312 18.64 11.06 16.44
C ILE A 312 19.09 12.53 16.51
N LYS A 313 20.24 12.88 15.94
CA LYS A 313 20.69 14.28 15.85
C LYS A 313 19.73 15.16 15.07
N SER A 314 19.01 14.59 14.10
CA SER A 314 18.02 15.28 13.27
C SER A 314 16.62 15.31 13.89
N GLY A 315 16.45 14.82 15.13
CA GLY A 315 15.19 14.89 15.87
C GLY A 315 14.39 13.59 15.90
N ALA A 316 14.88 12.49 15.36
CA ALA A 316 14.24 11.19 15.56
C ALA A 316 14.28 10.82 17.05
N LYS A 317 13.18 10.25 17.55
CA LYS A 317 13.10 9.84 18.94
C LYS A 317 14.05 8.68 19.22
N THR A 318 14.90 8.84 20.23
CA THR A 318 15.79 7.76 20.69
C THR A 318 14.99 6.67 21.36
N VAL A 319 15.20 5.41 20.97
CA VAL A 319 14.52 4.26 21.54
C VAL A 319 15.54 3.31 22.17
N THR A 320 15.39 3.10 23.46
CA THR A 320 16.18 2.16 24.27
C THR A 320 15.34 1.02 24.82
N SER A 321 14.03 1.19 24.77
CA SER A 321 13.01 0.19 25.14
C SER A 321 11.75 0.39 24.28
N ILE A 322 10.90 -0.64 24.20
CA ILE A 322 9.60 -0.54 23.53
C ILE A 322 8.69 0.49 24.17
N LYS A 323 8.86 0.74 25.46
CA LYS A 323 8.09 1.74 26.21
C LYS A 323 8.19 3.13 25.58
N ASP A 324 9.39 3.49 25.07
CA ASP A 324 9.63 4.77 24.40
C ASP A 324 8.76 4.94 23.13
N ILE A 325 8.41 3.84 22.46
CA ILE A 325 7.51 3.83 21.29
C ILE A 325 6.06 3.89 21.74
N LEU A 326 5.67 3.03 22.71
CA LEU A 326 4.29 2.91 23.17
C LEU A 326 3.75 4.20 23.81
N GLU A 327 4.60 4.94 24.51
CA GLU A 327 4.28 6.25 25.09
C GLU A 327 4.01 7.30 24.01
N GLU A 328 4.74 7.27 22.89
CA GLU A 328 4.58 8.24 21.82
C GLU A 328 3.31 8.01 20.97
N ILE A 329 3.06 6.75 20.59
CA ILE A 329 1.95 6.43 19.68
C ILE A 329 0.57 6.52 20.32
N ASN A 330 0.47 6.77 21.63
CA ASN A 330 -0.78 6.90 22.41
C ASN A 330 -1.87 5.90 21.99
N LEU A 331 -1.66 4.62 22.28
CA LEU A 331 -2.53 3.52 21.84
C LEU A 331 -4.02 3.72 22.17
N GLU A 332 -4.34 4.41 23.28
CA GLU A 332 -5.72 4.69 23.66
C GLU A 332 -6.42 5.62 22.64
N GLU A 333 -5.72 6.62 22.13
CA GLU A 333 -6.26 7.48 21.07
C GLU A 333 -6.37 6.77 19.73
N VAL A 334 -5.41 5.89 19.41
CA VAL A 334 -5.43 5.08 18.20
C VAL A 334 -6.64 4.14 18.20
N HIS A 335 -6.89 3.45 19.30
CA HIS A 335 -8.08 2.60 19.45
C HIS A 335 -9.39 3.39 19.34
N LYS A 336 -9.48 4.58 19.96
CA LYS A 336 -10.66 5.44 19.84
C LYS A 336 -10.91 5.92 18.41
N LYS A 337 -9.86 6.24 17.66
CA LYS A 337 -9.97 6.66 16.25
C LYS A 337 -10.31 5.51 15.29
N SER A 338 -9.84 4.29 15.57
CA SER A 338 -10.13 3.12 14.74
C SER A 338 -11.58 2.64 14.86
N PHE A 339 -12.26 2.92 15.99
CA PHE A 339 -13.66 2.56 16.20
C PHE A 339 -14.65 3.73 15.98
N ALA A 340 -14.19 4.93 15.65
CA ALA A 340 -15.10 6.04 15.37
C ALA A 340 -15.76 5.84 13.99
N PRO A 341 -17.10 5.80 13.89
CA PRO A 341 -17.77 5.75 12.61
C PRO A 341 -17.41 7.00 11.80
N ALA A 342 -17.19 6.82 10.49
CA ALA A 342 -16.90 7.94 9.59
C ALA A 342 -17.98 9.02 9.74
N LYS A 343 -17.61 10.23 10.15
CA LYS A 343 -18.53 11.37 10.18
C LYS A 343 -18.99 11.64 8.76
N ILE A 344 -20.24 11.35 8.48
CA ILE A 344 -20.93 11.82 7.28
C ILE A 344 -20.93 13.36 7.39
N PRO A 345 -20.41 14.11 6.40
CA PRO A 345 -20.52 15.55 6.42
C PRO A 345 -22.01 15.91 6.47
N SER A 346 -22.45 16.56 7.54
CA SER A 346 -23.79 17.14 7.60
C SER A 346 -23.88 18.17 6.47
N SER A 347 -24.79 17.94 5.53
CA SER A 347 -25.22 18.95 4.57
C SER A 347 -25.71 20.17 5.38
N GLN A 348 -24.97 21.26 5.31
CA GLN A 348 -25.49 22.54 5.76
C GLN A 348 -26.58 22.99 4.77
N GLU A 349 -27.72 23.35 5.32
CA GLU A 349 -28.88 23.95 4.68
C GLU A 349 -28.55 25.23 3.93
#